data_fb3646faaad9784d8d6ba94918cd91a4
#
_entry.id   fb3646faaad9784d8d6ba94918cd91a4
#
_cell.length_a   1.000
_cell.length_b   1.000
_cell.length_c   1.000
_cell.angle_alpha   90.00
_cell.angle_beta   90.00
_cell.angle_gamma   90.00
#
_symmetry.space_group_name_H-M   'P 1'
#
loop_
_entity.id
_entity.type
_entity.pdbx_description
1 polymer ?
#
loop_
_entity_poly.entity_id
_entity_poly.type
_entity_poly.pdbx_seq_one_letter_code
_entity_poly.pdbx_strand_id
1 'polypeptide(L)'
;MERGFYVGRFHPFHCGHMNVIEEIDDEVDELVVAVGSAQESHTVDNPFTAGERIEMIAKALEDIDATHYVIPIEDLNRNAVWVAHIESMCPPFHAVYSNNPLVMRLFEERGFAIRETPMFERDRYSGERIRRRMLEGREWRDLVPDAVEQVVDEVDGVQRLREVDKSDYPGQNGG
;
A
#
# COMPACT_ATOMS: atom_id res chain seq x y z
N MET A 1 -11.26 -4.49 23.03
CA MET A 1 -11.10 -3.82 21.74
C MET A 1 -9.76 -4.23 21.13
N GLU A 2 -9.81 -4.82 19.96
CA GLU A 2 -8.61 -5.23 19.25
C GLU A 2 -8.36 -4.30 18.05
N ARG A 3 -7.13 -3.81 17.93
CA ARG A 3 -6.71 -2.98 16.80
C ARG A 3 -5.61 -3.69 16.03
N GLY A 4 -5.84 -3.90 14.73
CA GLY A 4 -4.90 -4.47 13.80
C GLY A 4 -4.02 -3.41 13.14
N PHE A 5 -2.89 -3.84 12.62
CA PHE A 5 -1.97 -3.02 11.81
C PHE A 5 -1.67 -3.76 10.51
N TYR A 6 -1.82 -3.07 9.39
CA TYR A 6 -1.51 -3.57 8.05
C TYR A 6 -0.72 -2.53 7.27
N VAL A 7 0.40 -2.90 6.70
CA VAL A 7 1.28 -1.98 5.96
C VAL A 7 1.52 -2.43 4.54
N GLY A 8 1.52 -1.47 3.63
CA GLY A 8 1.87 -1.67 2.23
C GLY A 8 2.29 -0.36 1.58
N ARG A 9 2.83 -0.44 0.37
CA ARG A 9 3.16 0.76 -0.41
C ARG A 9 1.98 1.27 -1.23
N PHE A 10 1.14 0.36 -1.74
CA PHE A 10 -0.10 0.70 -2.46
C PHE A 10 0.09 1.56 -3.71
N HIS A 11 0.82 1.04 -4.65
CA HIS A 11 1.06 1.68 -5.96
C HIS A 11 0.50 0.90 -7.15
N PRO A 12 -0.82 0.88 -7.35
CA PRO A 12 -1.90 1.39 -6.51
C PRO A 12 -2.40 0.38 -5.46
N PHE A 13 -3.30 0.81 -4.59
CA PHE A 13 -4.15 -0.09 -3.81
C PHE A 13 -4.98 -0.95 -4.76
N HIS A 14 -5.04 -2.26 -4.55
CA HIS A 14 -5.67 -3.19 -5.49
C HIS A 14 -6.58 -4.21 -4.80
N CYS A 15 -7.29 -5.01 -5.58
CA CYS A 15 -8.23 -6.00 -5.06
C CYS A 15 -7.58 -7.04 -4.13
N GLY A 16 -6.30 -7.36 -4.32
CA GLY A 16 -5.56 -8.24 -3.40
C GLY A 16 -5.43 -7.62 -2.00
N HIS A 17 -5.15 -6.34 -1.91
CA HIS A 17 -5.13 -5.60 -0.63
C HIS A 17 -6.55 -5.53 -0.02
N MET A 18 -7.56 -5.26 -0.83
CA MET A 18 -8.94 -5.20 -0.37
C MET A 18 -9.39 -6.52 0.25
N ASN A 19 -9.12 -7.62 -0.42
CA ASN A 19 -9.46 -8.97 0.09
C ASN A 19 -8.79 -9.26 1.44
N VAL A 20 -7.53 -8.84 1.62
CA VAL A 20 -6.83 -8.98 2.91
C VAL A 20 -7.52 -8.15 4.00
N ILE A 21 -7.87 -6.91 3.69
CA ILE A 21 -8.52 -6.02 4.66
C ILE A 21 -9.91 -6.52 5.05
N GLU A 22 -10.69 -7.04 4.11
CA GLU A 22 -11.99 -7.65 4.39
C GLU A 22 -11.87 -8.83 5.38
N GLU A 23 -10.83 -9.64 5.26
CA GLU A 23 -10.58 -10.72 6.24
C GLU A 23 -10.13 -10.19 7.61
N ILE A 24 -9.34 -9.12 7.64
CA ILE A 24 -8.93 -8.49 8.89
C ILE A 24 -10.14 -7.86 9.59
N ASP A 25 -11.08 -7.27 8.83
CA ASP A 25 -12.28 -6.62 9.34
C ASP A 25 -13.13 -7.56 10.21
N ASP A 26 -13.17 -8.84 9.86
CA ASP A 26 -13.86 -9.86 10.65
C ASP A 26 -13.19 -10.17 12.01
N GLU A 27 -11.93 -9.75 12.19
CA GLU A 27 -11.12 -10.12 13.37
C GLU A 27 -10.86 -8.95 14.33
N VAL A 28 -11.05 -7.70 13.91
CA VAL A 28 -10.66 -6.53 14.68
C VAL A 28 -11.77 -5.48 14.77
N ASP A 29 -11.75 -4.70 15.84
CA ASP A 29 -12.67 -3.56 16.00
C ASP A 29 -12.14 -2.30 15.28
N GLU A 30 -10.83 -2.18 15.18
CA GLU A 30 -10.17 -1.06 14.54
C GLU A 30 -8.96 -1.53 13.71
N LEU A 31 -8.65 -0.80 12.65
CA LEU A 31 -7.54 -1.12 11.75
C LEU A 31 -6.69 0.12 11.44
N VAL A 32 -5.39 0.00 11.62
CA VAL A 32 -4.42 0.97 11.10
C VAL A 32 -3.89 0.45 9.77
N VAL A 33 -4.14 1.19 8.70
CA VAL A 33 -3.56 0.95 7.37
C VAL A 33 -2.42 1.94 7.17
N ALA A 34 -1.19 1.46 7.24
CA ALA A 34 -0.01 2.28 7.09
C ALA A 34 0.44 2.33 5.61
N VAL A 35 0.55 3.53 5.08
CA VAL A 35 1.04 3.80 3.72
C VAL A 35 2.55 3.98 3.80
N GLY A 36 3.30 2.91 3.50
CA GLY A 36 4.76 2.89 3.56
C GLY A 36 5.41 3.68 2.44
N SER A 37 6.69 4.00 2.62
CA SER A 37 7.46 4.83 1.68
C SER A 37 6.69 6.08 1.27
N ALA A 38 6.14 6.79 2.26
CA ALA A 38 5.24 7.91 2.03
C ALA A 38 5.90 9.07 1.26
N GLN A 39 7.21 9.23 1.38
CA GLN A 39 7.99 10.26 0.69
C GLN A 39 8.21 9.96 -0.81
N GLU A 40 8.02 8.70 -1.23
CA GLU A 40 8.26 8.29 -2.61
C GLU A 40 7.06 8.60 -3.50
N SER A 41 7.33 9.17 -4.67
CA SER A 41 6.34 9.37 -5.73
C SER A 41 7.04 9.67 -7.06
N HIS A 42 6.28 9.68 -8.15
CA HIS A 42 6.75 10.08 -9.48
C HIS A 42 7.93 9.24 -10.00
N THR A 43 7.95 7.97 -9.64
CA THR A 43 8.85 6.95 -10.22
C THR A 43 8.03 5.79 -10.77
N VAL A 44 8.65 4.92 -11.56
CA VAL A 44 7.96 3.74 -12.14
C VAL A 44 7.45 2.80 -11.05
N ASP A 45 8.24 2.57 -10.01
CA ASP A 45 7.86 1.69 -8.91
C ASP A 45 6.91 2.34 -7.90
N ASN A 46 6.98 3.66 -7.77
CA ASN A 46 6.19 4.45 -6.81
C ASN A 46 5.57 5.68 -7.51
N PRO A 47 4.56 5.50 -8.39
CA PRO A 47 4.05 6.62 -9.19
C PRO A 47 3.15 7.59 -8.42
N PHE A 48 2.51 7.16 -7.33
CA PHE A 48 1.51 7.93 -6.62
C PHE A 48 2.04 8.59 -5.34
N THR A 49 1.61 9.82 -5.07
CA THR A 49 1.92 10.50 -3.81
C THR A 49 1.28 9.80 -2.60
N ALA A 50 1.75 10.09 -1.39
CA ALA A 50 1.10 9.59 -0.17
C ALA A 50 -0.37 10.04 -0.09
N GLY A 51 -0.67 11.31 -0.39
CA GLY A 51 -2.03 11.84 -0.38
C GLY A 51 -2.96 11.12 -1.34
N GLU A 52 -2.51 10.83 -2.54
CA GLU A 52 -3.28 10.07 -3.53
C GLU A 52 -3.55 8.63 -3.07
N ARG A 53 -2.56 7.97 -2.49
CA ARG A 53 -2.72 6.61 -1.94
C ARG A 53 -3.66 6.59 -0.73
N ILE A 54 -3.58 7.58 0.14
CA ILE A 54 -4.52 7.75 1.26
C ILE A 54 -5.95 7.91 0.74
N GLU A 55 -6.16 8.73 -0.27
CA GLU A 55 -7.49 8.92 -0.88
C GLU A 55 -8.02 7.62 -1.49
N MET A 56 -7.19 6.87 -2.23
CA MET A 56 -7.54 5.56 -2.79
C MET A 56 -8.05 4.62 -1.70
N ILE A 57 -7.29 4.51 -0.62
CA ILE A 57 -7.59 3.59 0.48
C ILE A 57 -8.83 4.04 1.24
N ALA A 58 -8.91 5.31 1.63
CA ALA A 58 -10.03 5.84 2.39
C ALA A 58 -11.37 5.63 1.65
N LYS A 59 -11.39 5.89 0.35
CA LYS A 59 -12.58 5.65 -0.48
C LYS A 59 -12.88 4.16 -0.67
N ALA A 60 -11.87 3.33 -0.86
CA ALA A 60 -12.07 1.89 -1.01
C ALA A 60 -12.59 1.21 0.27
N LEU A 61 -12.32 1.79 1.44
CA LEU A 61 -12.71 1.23 2.73
C LEU A 61 -14.03 1.80 3.28
N GLU A 62 -14.81 2.54 2.50
CA GLU A 62 -16.07 3.15 2.97
C GLU A 62 -17.08 2.12 3.53
N ASP A 63 -17.06 0.90 3.01
CA ASP A 63 -17.97 -0.19 3.42
C ASP A 63 -17.36 -1.15 4.47
N ILE A 64 -16.19 -0.86 4.99
CA ILE A 64 -15.53 -1.65 6.05
C ILE A 64 -16.11 -1.25 7.40
N ASP A 65 -16.48 -2.26 8.22
CA ASP A 65 -17.13 -2.06 9.53
C ASP A 65 -16.16 -1.55 10.60
N ALA A 66 -14.91 -2.03 10.60
CA ALA A 66 -13.90 -1.60 11.56
C ALA A 66 -13.56 -0.10 11.39
N THR A 67 -13.47 0.62 12.48
CA THR A 67 -12.92 1.98 12.43
C THR A 67 -11.50 1.93 11.89
N HIS A 68 -11.21 2.70 10.84
CA HIS A 68 -9.89 2.63 10.21
C HIS A 68 -9.17 3.98 10.19
N TYR A 69 -7.84 3.88 10.29
CA TYR A 69 -6.91 5.01 10.25
C TYR A 69 -5.92 4.77 9.13
N VAL A 70 -5.89 5.67 8.14
CA VAL A 70 -4.92 5.58 7.02
C VAL A 70 -3.80 6.57 7.30
N ILE A 71 -2.61 6.04 7.58
CA ILE A 71 -1.48 6.82 8.12
C ILE A 71 -0.26 6.70 7.20
N PRO A 72 0.29 7.82 6.69
CA PRO A 72 1.51 7.80 5.90
C PRO A 72 2.73 7.60 6.79
N ILE A 73 3.63 6.71 6.38
CA ILE A 73 4.89 6.40 7.08
C ILE A 73 6.05 6.60 6.12
N GLU A 74 6.94 7.53 6.45
CA GLU A 74 8.18 7.74 5.70
C GLU A 74 9.21 6.66 6.04
N ASP A 75 10.06 6.32 5.06
CA ASP A 75 11.20 5.44 5.30
C ASP A 75 12.29 6.16 6.09
N LEU A 76 12.81 5.49 7.11
CA LEU A 76 13.94 5.99 7.89
C LEU A 76 15.29 5.47 7.38
N ASN A 77 15.29 4.45 6.52
CA ASN A 77 16.49 3.71 6.08
C ASN A 77 17.30 3.11 7.26
N ARG A 78 16.61 2.85 8.38
CA ARG A 78 17.16 2.22 9.59
C ARG A 78 16.14 1.23 10.14
N ASN A 79 16.26 -0.03 9.74
CA ASN A 79 15.30 -1.07 10.13
C ASN A 79 15.21 -1.26 11.65
N ALA A 80 16.33 -1.11 12.37
CA ALA A 80 16.37 -1.32 13.82
C ALA A 80 15.49 -0.37 14.64
N VAL A 81 15.10 0.79 14.06
CA VAL A 81 14.25 1.79 14.73
C VAL A 81 12.91 2.00 14.03
N TRP A 82 12.66 1.26 12.96
CA TRP A 82 11.47 1.46 12.13
C TRP A 82 10.16 1.18 12.87
N VAL A 83 10.09 0.11 13.66
CA VAL A 83 8.88 -0.21 14.44
C VAL A 83 8.60 0.87 15.49
N ALA A 84 9.62 1.36 16.21
CA ALA A 84 9.45 2.47 17.15
C ALA A 84 8.94 3.75 16.47
N HIS A 85 9.40 4.01 15.25
CA HIS A 85 8.88 5.11 14.45
C HIS A 85 7.38 4.92 14.14
N ILE A 86 6.98 3.74 13.69
CA ILE A 86 5.57 3.42 13.42
C ILE A 86 4.72 3.60 14.69
N GLU A 87 5.18 3.06 15.83
CA GLU A 87 4.48 3.21 17.11
C GLU A 87 4.27 4.68 17.48
N SER A 88 5.22 5.56 17.13
CA SER A 88 5.11 7.00 17.39
C SER A 88 4.11 7.72 16.48
N MET A 89 3.79 7.16 15.32
CA MET A 89 2.92 7.76 14.31
C MET A 89 1.50 7.24 14.32
N CYS A 90 1.27 6.08 14.92
CA CYS A 90 0.00 5.36 14.85
C CYS A 90 -0.70 5.30 16.21
N PRO A 91 -2.04 5.22 16.25
CA PRO A 91 -2.73 4.73 17.43
C PRO A 91 -2.16 3.37 17.87
N PRO A 92 -2.07 3.08 19.20
CA PRO A 92 -1.57 1.80 19.68
C PRO A 92 -2.32 0.62 19.05
N PHE A 93 -1.60 -0.37 18.56
CA PHE A 93 -2.17 -1.58 17.93
C PHE A 93 -1.62 -2.84 18.62
N HIS A 94 -2.28 -3.98 18.40
CA HIS A 94 -2.04 -5.22 19.15
C HIS A 94 -1.54 -6.36 18.25
N ALA A 95 -2.08 -6.45 17.03
CA ALA A 95 -1.73 -7.48 16.08
C ALA A 95 -1.25 -6.87 14.76
N VAL A 96 -0.23 -7.47 14.17
CA VAL A 96 0.35 -7.05 12.89
C VAL A 96 0.05 -8.11 11.83
N TYR A 97 -0.58 -7.68 10.75
CA TYR A 97 -0.93 -8.53 9.62
C TYR A 97 0.09 -8.34 8.50
N SER A 98 0.85 -9.36 8.19
CA SER A 98 1.87 -9.31 7.15
C SER A 98 2.31 -10.70 6.71
N ASN A 99 2.73 -10.82 5.45
CA ASN A 99 3.47 -11.97 4.92
C ASN A 99 4.90 -11.58 4.51
N ASN A 100 5.30 -10.33 4.72
CA ASN A 100 6.65 -9.89 4.41
C ASN A 100 7.60 -10.33 5.55
N PRO A 101 8.61 -11.19 5.27
CA PRO A 101 9.50 -11.73 6.30
C PRO A 101 10.24 -10.66 7.11
N LEU A 102 10.66 -9.57 6.48
CA LEU A 102 11.34 -8.47 7.18
C LEU A 102 10.39 -7.76 8.14
N VAL A 103 9.19 -7.41 7.70
CA VAL A 103 8.15 -6.77 8.53
C VAL A 103 7.83 -7.67 9.73
N MET A 104 7.55 -8.94 9.47
CA MET A 104 7.25 -9.92 10.51
C MET A 104 8.38 -9.97 11.56
N ARG A 105 9.63 -10.10 11.11
CA ARG A 105 10.79 -10.17 12.00
C ARG A 105 10.95 -8.94 12.86
N LEU A 106 10.83 -7.75 12.29
CA LEU A 106 11.00 -6.49 13.01
C LEU A 106 9.94 -6.30 14.11
N PHE A 107 8.68 -6.65 13.81
CA PHE A 107 7.62 -6.57 14.81
C PHE A 107 7.70 -7.68 15.87
N GLU A 108 8.08 -8.90 15.50
CA GLU A 108 8.31 -10.00 16.45
C GLU A 108 9.38 -9.63 17.49
N GLU A 109 10.48 -9.02 17.06
CA GLU A 109 11.55 -8.55 17.96
C GLU A 109 11.09 -7.50 18.96
N ARG A 110 10.00 -6.80 18.65
CA ARG A 110 9.36 -5.82 19.54
C ARG A 110 8.22 -6.42 20.37
N GLY A 111 7.95 -7.71 20.24
CA GLY A 111 6.95 -8.43 21.03
C GLY A 111 5.52 -8.35 20.51
N PHE A 112 5.30 -7.91 19.26
CA PHE A 112 3.97 -7.89 18.65
C PHE A 112 3.51 -9.29 18.25
N ALA A 113 2.21 -9.53 18.34
CA ALA A 113 1.58 -10.70 17.75
C ALA A 113 1.54 -10.54 16.21
N ILE A 114 2.06 -11.52 15.49
CA ILE A 114 2.06 -11.54 14.04
C ILE A 114 0.97 -12.50 13.56
N ARG A 115 0.17 -12.04 12.60
CA ARG A 115 -0.82 -12.83 11.90
C ARG A 115 -0.51 -12.82 10.42
N GLU A 116 -0.38 -14.00 9.84
CA GLU A 116 -0.20 -14.14 8.40
C GLU A 116 -1.50 -13.76 7.69
N THR A 117 -1.35 -13.09 6.55
CA THR A 117 -2.50 -12.74 5.72
C THR A 117 -2.71 -13.81 4.64
N PRO A 118 -3.97 -14.07 4.24
CA PRO A 118 -4.23 -14.93 3.11
C PRO A 118 -3.55 -14.42 1.84
N MET A 119 -3.01 -15.34 1.03
CA MET A 119 -2.38 -15.00 -0.25
C MET A 119 -3.42 -15.12 -1.37
N PHE A 120 -4.22 -14.08 -1.56
CA PHE A 120 -5.22 -14.04 -2.64
C PHE A 120 -4.57 -13.80 -4.00
N GLU A 121 -4.64 -14.77 -4.89
CA GLU A 121 -4.29 -14.68 -6.30
C GLU A 121 -3.11 -13.71 -6.59
N ARG A 122 -1.99 -13.92 -5.89
CA ARG A 122 -0.82 -13.03 -5.94
C ARG A 122 -0.27 -12.83 -7.35
N ASP A 123 -0.43 -13.84 -8.21
CA ASP A 123 -0.07 -13.76 -9.62
C ASP A 123 -0.99 -12.81 -10.41
N ARG A 124 -2.21 -12.63 -9.94
CA ARG A 124 -3.19 -11.74 -10.56
C ARG A 124 -3.10 -10.32 -9.99
N TYR A 125 -3.01 -10.19 -8.66
CA TYR A 125 -3.03 -8.92 -7.95
C TYR A 125 -1.64 -8.56 -7.43
N SER A 126 -0.91 -7.75 -8.17
CA SER A 126 0.33 -7.12 -7.71
C SER A 126 0.45 -5.71 -8.29
N GLY A 127 1.04 -4.80 -7.54
CA GLY A 127 1.26 -3.44 -8.01
C GLY A 127 2.14 -3.40 -9.26
N GLU A 128 3.18 -4.22 -9.33
CA GLU A 128 4.07 -4.34 -10.49
C GLU A 128 3.29 -4.74 -11.76
N ARG A 129 2.44 -5.75 -11.65
CA ARG A 129 1.62 -6.22 -12.78
C ARG A 129 0.65 -5.16 -13.26
N ILE A 130 -0.01 -4.46 -12.32
CA ILE A 130 -0.96 -3.40 -12.65
C ILE A 130 -0.25 -2.24 -13.35
N ARG A 131 0.87 -1.78 -12.81
CA ARG A 131 1.69 -0.72 -13.43
C ARG A 131 2.20 -1.11 -14.81
N ARG A 132 2.62 -2.35 -14.99
CA ARG A 132 3.03 -2.88 -16.30
C ARG A 132 1.88 -2.82 -17.31
N ARG A 133 0.67 -3.23 -16.93
CA ARG A 133 -0.52 -3.14 -17.78
C ARG A 133 -0.86 -1.71 -18.15
N MET A 134 -0.74 -0.77 -17.21
CA MET A 134 -0.93 0.66 -17.47
C MET A 134 0.06 1.18 -18.53
N LEU A 135 1.34 0.80 -18.41
CA LEU A 135 2.39 1.17 -19.38
C LEU A 135 2.14 0.60 -20.76
N GLU A 136 1.68 -0.64 -20.84
CA GLU A 136 1.43 -1.38 -22.09
C GLU A 136 0.06 -1.04 -22.73
N GLY A 137 -0.76 -0.21 -22.08
CA GLY A 137 -2.10 0.10 -22.56
C GLY A 137 -3.09 -1.07 -22.49
N ARG A 138 -2.82 -2.02 -21.58
CA ARG A 138 -3.66 -3.21 -21.35
C ARG A 138 -4.67 -2.93 -20.24
N GLU A 139 -5.72 -3.77 -20.18
CA GLU A 139 -6.75 -3.66 -19.14
C GLU A 139 -6.15 -3.88 -17.73
N TRP A 140 -6.39 -2.95 -16.83
CA TRP A 140 -5.93 -2.98 -15.43
C TRP A 140 -7.06 -2.65 -14.44
N ARG A 141 -8.15 -2.04 -14.91
CA ARG A 141 -9.24 -1.52 -14.06
C ARG A 141 -9.95 -2.60 -13.28
N ASP A 142 -10.05 -3.79 -13.84
CA ASP A 142 -10.63 -4.97 -13.18
C ASP A 142 -9.78 -5.51 -12.00
N LEU A 143 -8.57 -5.02 -11.83
CA LEU A 143 -7.63 -5.43 -10.77
C LEU A 143 -7.64 -4.52 -9.55
N VAL A 144 -8.37 -3.43 -9.60
CA VAL A 144 -8.47 -2.43 -8.53
C VAL A 144 -9.93 -2.17 -8.15
N PRO A 145 -10.21 -1.74 -6.91
CA PRO A 145 -11.53 -1.23 -6.55
C PRO A 145 -11.93 -0.03 -7.43
N ASP A 146 -13.23 0.15 -7.68
CA ASP A 146 -13.75 1.26 -8.50
C ASP A 146 -13.29 2.64 -7.98
N ALA A 147 -13.23 2.80 -6.66
CA ALA A 147 -12.77 4.04 -6.04
C ALA A 147 -11.30 4.36 -6.39
N VAL A 148 -10.46 3.33 -6.50
CA VAL A 148 -9.05 3.48 -6.88
C VAL A 148 -8.92 3.85 -8.35
N GLU A 149 -9.70 3.22 -9.22
CA GLU A 149 -9.78 3.58 -10.64
C GLU A 149 -10.10 5.08 -10.81
N GLN A 150 -11.10 5.57 -10.07
CA GLN A 150 -11.49 6.98 -10.11
C GLN A 150 -10.34 7.92 -9.70
N VAL A 151 -9.63 7.62 -8.63
CA VAL A 151 -8.49 8.44 -8.19
C VAL A 151 -7.36 8.42 -9.23
N VAL A 152 -7.03 7.26 -9.78
CA VAL A 152 -6.02 7.15 -10.86
C VAL A 152 -6.39 8.01 -12.07
N ASP A 153 -7.65 8.01 -12.46
CA ASP A 153 -8.13 8.85 -13.56
C ASP A 153 -8.10 10.34 -13.23
N GLU A 154 -8.52 10.73 -12.03
CA GLU A 154 -8.54 12.13 -11.56
C GLU A 154 -7.15 12.77 -11.54
N VAL A 155 -6.11 12.00 -11.17
CA VAL A 155 -4.73 12.49 -11.11
C VAL A 155 -3.95 12.26 -12.41
N ASP A 156 -4.60 11.71 -13.44
CA ASP A 156 -3.98 11.32 -14.70
C ASP A 156 -2.77 10.38 -14.48
N GLY A 157 -2.96 9.40 -13.61
CA GLY A 157 -1.89 8.54 -13.08
C GLY A 157 -1.23 7.67 -14.13
N VAL A 158 -1.97 7.17 -15.12
CA VAL A 158 -1.40 6.37 -16.22
C VAL A 158 -0.48 7.21 -17.09
N GLN A 159 -0.86 8.45 -17.41
CA GLN A 159 -0.02 9.36 -18.19
C GLN A 159 1.25 9.74 -17.42
N ARG A 160 1.12 10.04 -16.12
CA ARG A 160 2.29 10.27 -15.24
C ARG A 160 3.25 9.08 -15.28
N LEU A 161 2.73 7.87 -15.13
CA LEU A 161 3.56 6.66 -15.14
C LEU A 161 4.33 6.49 -16.46
N ARG A 162 3.67 6.76 -17.58
CA ARG A 162 4.31 6.73 -18.91
C ARG A 162 5.39 7.80 -19.07
N GLU A 163 5.18 8.98 -18.53
CA GLU A 163 6.16 10.08 -18.57
C GLU A 163 7.39 9.78 -17.73
N VAL A 164 7.22 9.27 -16.50
CA VAL A 164 8.36 8.91 -15.64
C VAL A 164 9.10 7.69 -16.16
N ASP A 165 8.42 6.74 -16.79
CA ASP A 165 9.05 5.59 -17.45
C ASP A 165 10.04 6.03 -18.55
N LYS A 166 9.70 7.06 -19.31
CA LYS A 166 10.59 7.64 -20.33
C LYS A 166 11.81 8.36 -19.72
N SER A 167 11.65 8.97 -18.54
CA SER A 167 12.73 9.73 -17.89
C SER A 167 13.74 8.82 -17.20
N ASP A 168 13.31 7.63 -16.78
CA ASP A 168 14.15 6.64 -16.10
C ASP A 168 15.07 5.84 -17.06
N TYR A 169 15.03 6.15 -18.36
CA TYR A 169 15.92 5.50 -19.35
C TYR A 169 17.32 6.08 -19.28
N PRO A 170 18.34 5.32 -18.81
CA PRO A 170 19.71 5.85 -18.63
C PRO A 170 20.45 6.19 -19.91
N GLY A 171 19.80 6.10 -21.07
CA GLY A 171 20.40 6.39 -22.37
C GLY A 171 20.08 7.76 -22.97
N GLN A 172 19.26 8.59 -22.33
CA GLN A 172 18.81 9.87 -22.91
C GLN A 172 19.41 11.13 -22.27
N ASN A 173 20.24 11.00 -21.24
CA ASN A 173 20.94 12.12 -20.63
C ASN A 173 22.38 12.28 -21.16
N GLY A 174 22.59 11.97 -22.41
CA GLY A 174 23.84 12.19 -23.13
C GLY A 174 23.67 13.21 -24.25
N GLY A 175 23.55 14.45 -23.87
CA GLY A 175 23.54 15.55 -24.80
C GLY A 175 24.10 16.79 -24.16
#